data_abcea5f776166e2270885cca856752a4
#
_entry.id   abcea5f776166e2270885cca856752a4
#
_cell.length_a   1.000
_cell.length_b   1.000
_cell.length_c   1.000
_cell.angle_alpha   90.00
_cell.angle_beta   90.00
_cell.angle_gamma   90.00
#
_symmetry.space_group_name_H-M   'P 1'
#
loop_
_entity.id
_entity.type
_entity.pdbx_description
1 polymer ?
#
loop_
_entity_poly.entity_id
_entity_poly.type
_entity_poly.pdbx_seq_one_letter_code
_entity_poly.pdbx_strand_id
1 'polypeptide(L)'
;MTMYITLTDHQLAIARSPLTAPLLVQQARPHHRPYIHPILAPDGRGVLTEDAPPHHPWQHGLYVGLNDVNGVGFWTEGLRDSPHDGSFHPQPLTAPRVEADQVTWSVVTDWHDPKGAPLLQEEQRWSFQDGGDHYLITLDWTLEAAVDLTFGRYDYGGLFLRMPYRRDGGGEV
;
A
#
# COMPACT_ATOMS: atom_id res chain seq x y z
N MET A 1 -0.74 16.16 19.07
CA MET A 1 -1.04 14.85 19.75
C MET A 1 0.15 13.93 19.50
N THR A 2 0.64 13.20 20.49
CA THR A 2 1.80 12.31 20.28
C THR A 2 1.33 11.03 19.62
N MET A 3 1.93 10.65 18.48
CA MET A 3 1.66 9.39 17.79
C MET A 3 2.58 8.30 18.33
N TYR A 4 2.05 7.10 18.47
CA TYR A 4 2.79 5.90 18.87
C TYR A 4 3.05 5.04 17.65
N ILE A 5 4.32 4.67 17.49
CA ILE A 5 4.78 3.90 16.33
C ILE A 5 5.24 2.53 16.79
N THR A 6 4.76 1.49 16.10
CA THR A 6 5.33 0.15 16.17
C THR A 6 5.92 -0.18 14.79
N LEU A 7 7.18 -0.56 14.75
CA LEU A 7 7.91 -0.84 13.53
C LEU A 7 8.55 -2.23 13.57
N THR A 8 8.40 -2.95 12.49
CA THR A 8 9.15 -4.17 12.14
C THR A 8 9.69 -4.01 10.72
N ASP A 9 10.48 -4.96 10.23
CA ASP A 9 10.99 -4.95 8.85
C ASP A 9 9.87 -4.89 7.80
N HIS A 10 8.68 -5.38 8.13
CA HIS A 10 7.58 -5.54 7.16
C HIS A 10 6.29 -4.82 7.55
N GLN A 11 6.28 -4.13 8.66
CA GLN A 11 5.07 -3.48 9.16
C GLN A 11 5.37 -2.21 9.94
N LEU A 12 4.63 -1.14 9.65
CA LEU A 12 4.63 0.08 10.44
C LEU A 12 3.20 0.39 10.87
N ALA A 13 2.95 0.44 12.18
CA ALA A 13 1.66 0.76 12.76
C ALA A 13 1.70 2.11 13.48
N ILE A 14 0.67 2.94 13.26
CA ILE A 14 0.51 4.25 13.86
C ILE A 14 -0.75 4.24 14.74
N ALA A 15 -0.62 4.65 16.00
CA ALA A 15 -1.72 4.67 16.99
C ALA A 15 -1.73 5.98 17.78
N ARG A 16 -2.88 6.32 18.36
CA ARG A 16 -3.02 7.46 19.30
C ARG A 16 -2.44 7.16 20.69
N SER A 17 -2.34 5.88 21.03
CA SER A 17 -1.87 5.42 22.34
C SER A 17 -1.29 4.01 22.19
N PRO A 18 -0.33 3.60 23.05
CA PRO A 18 0.19 2.22 23.03
C PRO A 18 -0.86 1.16 23.41
N LEU A 19 -1.99 1.59 23.98
CA LEU A 19 -3.08 0.71 24.45
C LEU A 19 -4.27 0.66 23.49
N THR A 20 -4.22 1.41 22.39
CA THR A 20 -5.32 1.44 21.39
C THR A 20 -4.95 0.68 20.12
N ALA A 21 -5.96 0.24 19.39
CA ALA A 21 -5.76 -0.30 18.05
C ALA A 21 -5.07 0.76 17.15
N PRO A 22 -4.19 0.34 16.21
CA PRO A 22 -3.60 1.24 15.25
C PRO A 22 -4.65 1.97 14.43
N LEU A 23 -4.42 3.26 14.16
CA LEU A 23 -5.22 4.06 13.23
C LEU A 23 -5.03 3.59 11.79
N LEU A 24 -3.78 3.24 11.45
CA LEU A 24 -3.43 2.61 10.20
C LEU A 24 -2.19 1.71 10.35
N VAL A 25 -2.06 0.77 9.40
CA VAL A 25 -0.90 -0.12 9.32
C VAL A 25 -0.41 -0.19 7.88
N GLN A 26 0.83 0.24 7.65
CA GLN A 26 1.57 -0.03 6.41
C GLN A 26 2.03 -1.48 6.41
N GLN A 27 1.80 -2.18 5.31
CA GLN A 27 2.29 -3.52 5.03
C GLN A 27 3.36 -3.45 3.94
N ALA A 28 4.48 -4.15 4.14
CA ALA A 28 5.58 -4.28 3.17
C ALA A 28 6.13 -5.72 3.24
N ARG A 29 5.27 -6.70 3.00
CA ARG A 29 5.62 -8.12 3.08
C ARG A 29 6.41 -8.55 1.85
N PRO A 30 7.39 -9.46 1.97
CA PRO A 30 8.07 -10.03 0.83
C PRO A 30 7.09 -10.62 -0.19
N HIS A 31 7.36 -10.40 -1.46
CA HIS A 31 6.57 -10.90 -2.60
C HIS A 31 5.16 -10.32 -2.75
N HIS A 32 4.80 -9.28 -1.97
CA HIS A 32 3.55 -8.54 -2.11
C HIS A 32 3.83 -7.08 -2.44
N ARG A 33 2.92 -6.43 -3.17
CA ARG A 33 2.96 -4.98 -3.28
C ARG A 33 2.75 -4.35 -1.90
N PRO A 34 3.38 -3.23 -1.58
CA PRO A 34 3.10 -2.50 -0.35
C PRO A 34 1.69 -1.91 -0.36
N TYR A 35 1.05 -1.92 0.81
CA TYR A 35 -0.29 -1.34 0.96
C TYR A 35 -0.55 -0.91 2.41
N ILE A 36 -1.58 -0.09 2.62
CA ILE A 36 -2.02 0.34 3.94
C ILE A 36 -3.35 -0.35 4.27
N HIS A 37 -3.33 -1.22 5.28
CA HIS A 37 -4.50 -1.87 5.86
C HIS A 37 -4.15 -2.47 7.24
N PRO A 38 -5.05 -2.34 8.24
CA PRO A 38 -6.29 -1.57 8.22
C PRO A 38 -6.07 -0.06 8.26
N ILE A 39 -7.08 0.70 7.84
CA ILE A 39 -7.28 2.10 8.20
C ILE A 39 -8.54 2.14 9.05
N LEU A 40 -8.39 2.51 10.33
CA LEU A 40 -9.50 2.62 11.27
C LEU A 40 -10.27 3.92 11.02
N ALA A 41 -11.58 3.92 11.20
CA ALA A 41 -12.35 5.17 11.16
C ALA A 41 -11.89 6.13 12.28
N PRO A 42 -11.88 7.46 12.05
CA PRO A 42 -11.41 8.43 13.04
C PRO A 42 -12.13 8.36 14.40
N ASP A 43 -13.42 7.99 14.39
CA ASP A 43 -14.23 7.77 15.58
C ASP A 43 -13.99 6.40 16.28
N GLY A 44 -13.08 5.58 15.72
CA GLY A 44 -12.76 4.25 16.21
C GLY A 44 -13.82 3.16 15.93
N ARG A 45 -14.85 3.47 15.15
CA ARG A 45 -15.98 2.58 14.89
C ARG A 45 -15.91 1.86 13.55
N GLY A 46 -14.94 0.97 13.44
CA GLY A 46 -14.80 0.11 12.27
C GLY A 46 -13.59 0.43 11.41
N VAL A 47 -13.40 -0.38 10.39
CA VAL A 47 -12.29 -0.31 9.44
C VAL A 47 -12.82 0.22 8.12
N LEU A 48 -12.15 1.25 7.57
CA LEU A 48 -12.52 1.90 6.32
C LEU A 48 -12.07 1.09 5.10
N THR A 49 -11.07 0.22 5.27
CA THR A 49 -10.47 -0.54 4.17
C THR A 49 -10.80 -2.02 4.25
N GLU A 50 -10.73 -2.70 3.10
CA GLU A 50 -10.86 -4.16 2.98
C GLU A 50 -9.57 -4.73 2.40
N ASP A 51 -9.15 -5.92 2.86
CA ASP A 51 -7.93 -6.59 2.41
C ASP A 51 -8.26 -7.95 1.83
N ALA A 52 -7.72 -8.22 0.64
CA ALA A 52 -7.73 -9.53 -0.02
C ALA A 52 -9.08 -10.26 0.01
N PRO A 53 -10.21 -9.63 -0.43
CA PRO A 53 -11.48 -10.32 -0.44
C PRO A 53 -11.44 -11.54 -1.37
N PRO A 54 -12.20 -12.62 -1.09
CA PRO A 54 -12.09 -13.90 -1.82
C PRO A 54 -12.22 -13.79 -3.35
N HIS A 55 -12.98 -12.81 -3.84
CA HIS A 55 -13.20 -12.58 -5.27
C HIS A 55 -12.11 -11.73 -5.94
N HIS A 56 -11.26 -11.04 -5.13
CA HIS A 56 -10.14 -10.24 -5.59
C HIS A 56 -8.98 -10.29 -4.57
N PRO A 57 -8.29 -11.43 -4.41
CA PRO A 57 -7.29 -11.61 -3.35
C PRO A 57 -6.03 -10.75 -3.52
N TRP A 58 -5.84 -10.10 -4.68
CA TRP A 58 -4.77 -9.16 -4.98
C TRP A 58 -5.17 -7.68 -4.80
N GLN A 59 -6.37 -7.39 -4.28
CA GLN A 59 -6.80 -6.04 -3.95
C GLN A 59 -6.72 -5.82 -2.44
N HIS A 60 -6.00 -4.78 -2.07
CA HIS A 60 -5.70 -4.44 -0.69
C HIS A 60 -6.31 -3.09 -0.30
N GLY A 61 -6.16 -2.66 0.94
CA GLY A 61 -6.73 -1.42 1.46
C GLY A 61 -6.45 -0.19 0.61
N LEU A 62 -5.40 0.57 0.93
CA LEU A 62 -4.92 1.70 0.13
C LEU A 62 -3.58 1.28 -0.49
N TYR A 63 -3.50 1.27 -1.82
CA TYR A 63 -2.32 0.78 -2.55
C TYR A 63 -2.16 1.43 -3.90
N VAL A 64 -0.94 1.35 -4.45
CA VAL A 64 -0.66 1.66 -5.84
C VAL A 64 -0.64 0.37 -6.65
N GLY A 65 -1.29 0.36 -7.80
CA GLY A 65 -1.31 -0.78 -8.71
C GLY A 65 -1.07 -0.36 -10.14
N LEU A 66 -0.15 -1.04 -10.79
CA LEU A 66 0.05 -0.99 -12.23
C LEU A 66 0.01 -2.41 -12.79
N ASN A 67 -0.22 -2.49 -14.09
CA ASN A 67 -0.02 -3.72 -14.85
C ASN A 67 0.72 -3.38 -16.14
N ASP A 68 1.16 -4.40 -16.89
CA ASP A 68 1.82 -4.26 -18.19
C ASP A 68 3.01 -3.28 -18.17
N VAL A 69 4.06 -3.67 -17.44
CA VAL A 69 5.37 -3.00 -17.48
C VAL A 69 6.31 -3.86 -18.31
N ASN A 70 6.68 -3.41 -19.51
CA ASN A 70 7.45 -4.19 -20.50
C ASN A 70 6.81 -5.55 -20.86
N GLY A 71 5.47 -5.63 -20.90
CA GLY A 71 4.74 -6.88 -21.12
C GLY A 71 4.66 -7.81 -19.91
N VAL A 72 5.19 -7.39 -18.75
CA VAL A 72 5.14 -8.13 -17.48
C VAL A 72 3.90 -7.72 -16.70
N GLY A 73 3.12 -8.71 -16.22
CA GLY A 73 1.95 -8.50 -15.40
C GLY A 73 2.32 -8.28 -13.93
N PHE A 74 1.77 -7.22 -13.31
CA PHE A 74 1.97 -6.91 -11.90
C PHE A 74 0.65 -6.81 -11.11
N TRP A 75 -0.50 -6.91 -11.80
CA TRP A 75 -1.79 -6.67 -11.15
C TRP A 75 -2.15 -7.73 -10.11
N THR A 76 -1.92 -9.00 -10.45
CA THR A 76 -2.38 -10.14 -9.64
C THR A 76 -1.34 -10.64 -8.64
N GLU A 77 -0.19 -10.00 -8.53
CA GLU A 77 0.90 -10.35 -7.59
C GLU A 77 1.35 -11.82 -7.69
N GLY A 78 1.27 -12.41 -8.89
CA GLY A 78 1.57 -13.83 -9.11
C GLY A 78 0.50 -14.80 -8.57
N LEU A 79 -0.59 -14.33 -7.94
CA LEU A 79 -1.63 -15.19 -7.34
C LEU A 79 -2.46 -15.97 -8.36
N ARG A 80 -2.35 -15.66 -9.65
CA ARG A 80 -2.98 -16.41 -10.73
C ARG A 80 -2.06 -17.45 -11.38
N ASP A 81 -0.86 -17.62 -10.84
CA ASP A 81 0.14 -18.56 -11.37
C ASP A 81 0.45 -18.34 -12.86
N SER A 82 0.51 -17.08 -13.26
CA SER A 82 0.81 -16.67 -14.62
C SER A 82 2.33 -16.63 -14.82
N PRO A 83 2.86 -17.31 -15.86
CA PRO A 83 4.30 -17.28 -16.16
C PRO A 83 4.80 -15.90 -16.65
N HIS A 84 3.88 -14.97 -16.87
CA HIS A 84 4.17 -13.59 -17.31
C HIS A 84 4.11 -12.59 -16.17
N ASP A 85 3.77 -13.02 -14.94
CA ASP A 85 3.71 -12.14 -13.80
C ASP A 85 5.09 -11.91 -13.20
N GLY A 86 5.37 -10.64 -12.92
CA GLY A 86 6.54 -10.23 -12.16
C GLY A 86 6.34 -10.36 -10.65
N SER A 87 7.32 -9.90 -9.90
CA SER A 87 7.32 -9.98 -8.45
C SER A 87 7.74 -8.68 -7.78
N PHE A 88 7.22 -8.45 -6.58
CA PHE A 88 7.54 -7.33 -5.72
C PHE A 88 8.53 -7.74 -4.63
N HIS A 89 9.53 -6.91 -4.41
CA HIS A 89 10.57 -7.12 -3.40
C HIS A 89 10.69 -5.88 -2.50
N PRO A 90 9.74 -5.65 -1.57
CA PRO A 90 9.83 -4.55 -0.62
C PRO A 90 11.09 -4.69 0.24
N GLN A 91 11.81 -3.59 0.40
CA GLN A 91 12.93 -3.49 1.32
C GLN A 91 12.41 -3.38 2.77
N PRO A 92 13.20 -3.76 3.78
CA PRO A 92 12.85 -3.56 5.18
C PRO A 92 12.48 -2.10 5.46
N LEU A 93 11.38 -1.90 6.20
CA LEU A 93 10.92 -0.57 6.58
C LEU A 93 11.93 0.10 7.51
N THR A 94 12.14 1.39 7.32
CA THR A 94 12.99 2.22 8.17
C THR A 94 12.16 3.04 9.15
N ALA A 95 12.81 3.59 10.18
CA ALA A 95 12.14 4.40 11.17
C ALA A 95 11.46 5.61 10.53
N PRO A 96 10.17 5.86 10.81
CA PRO A 96 9.45 7.02 10.31
C PRO A 96 9.93 8.30 10.99
N ARG A 97 9.70 9.43 10.33
CA ARG A 97 9.85 10.75 10.94
C ARG A 97 8.52 11.16 11.57
N VAL A 98 8.58 11.56 12.83
CA VAL A 98 7.41 12.04 13.57
C VAL A 98 7.60 13.51 13.90
N GLU A 99 6.72 14.38 13.43
CA GLU A 99 6.73 15.82 13.69
C GLU A 99 5.34 16.27 14.13
N ALA A 100 5.24 16.70 15.39
CA ALA A 100 3.98 17.14 15.99
C ALA A 100 2.84 16.11 15.83
N ASP A 101 1.95 16.32 14.86
CA ASP A 101 0.78 15.51 14.53
C ASP A 101 0.90 14.76 13.20
N GLN A 102 2.09 14.83 12.57
CA GLN A 102 2.37 14.19 11.28
C GLN A 102 3.40 13.08 11.43
N VAL A 103 3.15 11.97 10.76
CA VAL A 103 4.08 10.84 10.60
C VAL A 103 4.40 10.67 9.12
N THR A 104 5.69 10.65 8.77
CA THR A 104 6.16 10.43 7.38
C THR A 104 7.04 9.21 7.33
N TRP A 105 6.82 8.33 6.33
CA TRP A 105 7.64 7.14 6.09
C TRP A 105 7.79 6.87 4.60
N SER A 106 8.78 6.07 4.24
CA SER A 106 8.97 5.58 2.88
C SER A 106 8.90 4.06 2.83
N VAL A 107 8.42 3.55 1.72
CA VAL A 107 8.49 2.13 1.35
C VAL A 107 9.18 2.06 0.00
N VAL A 108 10.30 1.34 -0.07
CA VAL A 108 11.06 1.10 -1.28
C VAL A 108 10.83 -0.34 -1.74
N THR A 109 10.53 -0.54 -3.02
CA THR A 109 10.20 -1.86 -3.57
C THR A 109 10.88 -2.04 -4.91
N ASP A 110 11.64 -3.11 -5.07
CA ASP A 110 12.18 -3.51 -6.36
C ASP A 110 11.15 -4.38 -7.09
N TRP A 111 10.91 -4.07 -8.37
CA TRP A 111 10.00 -4.82 -9.23
C TRP A 111 10.81 -5.66 -10.21
N HIS A 112 10.62 -6.98 -10.17
CA HIS A 112 11.38 -7.90 -10.99
C HIS A 112 10.49 -8.57 -12.04
N ASP A 113 11.10 -8.89 -13.19
CA ASP A 113 10.46 -9.71 -14.22
C ASP A 113 10.28 -11.17 -13.76
N PRO A 114 9.58 -12.04 -14.52
CA PRO A 114 9.40 -13.46 -14.17
C PRO A 114 10.69 -14.26 -14.06
N LYS A 115 11.82 -13.75 -14.56
CA LYS A 115 13.14 -14.39 -14.47
C LYS A 115 13.97 -13.86 -13.30
N GLY A 116 13.43 -12.91 -12.54
CA GLY A 116 14.08 -12.27 -11.40
C GLY A 116 15.01 -11.12 -11.77
N ALA A 117 14.98 -10.62 -13.01
CA ALA A 117 15.74 -9.44 -13.38
C ALA A 117 15.01 -8.16 -12.95
N PRO A 118 15.72 -7.16 -12.38
CA PRO A 118 15.10 -5.90 -11.95
C PRO A 118 14.64 -5.09 -13.16
N LEU A 119 13.40 -4.58 -13.11
CA LEU A 119 12.81 -3.68 -14.08
C LEU A 119 12.84 -2.24 -13.61
N LEU A 120 12.40 -2.00 -12.37
CA LEU A 120 12.35 -0.68 -11.76
C LEU A 120 12.40 -0.77 -10.24
N GLN A 121 12.71 0.34 -9.60
CA GLN A 121 12.52 0.55 -8.18
C GLN A 121 11.39 1.56 -7.96
N GLU A 122 10.50 1.26 -7.04
CA GLU A 122 9.42 2.12 -6.58
C GLU A 122 9.77 2.72 -5.22
N GLU A 123 9.56 4.02 -5.04
CA GLU A 123 9.50 4.65 -3.72
C GLU A 123 8.11 5.24 -3.50
N GLN A 124 7.43 4.79 -2.46
CA GLN A 124 6.21 5.36 -1.93
C GLN A 124 6.55 6.15 -0.67
N ARG A 125 6.52 7.48 -0.73
CA ARG A 125 6.67 8.34 0.45
C ARG A 125 5.29 8.79 0.92
N TRP A 126 4.91 8.28 2.07
CA TRP A 126 3.63 8.57 2.70
C TRP A 126 3.76 9.60 3.80
N SER A 127 2.73 10.42 3.97
CA SER A 127 2.51 11.17 5.20
C SER A 127 1.10 10.95 5.71
N PHE A 128 0.96 10.89 7.03
CA PHE A 128 -0.30 10.74 7.74
C PHE A 128 -0.44 11.82 8.80
N GLN A 129 -1.58 12.49 8.82
CA GLN A 129 -1.95 13.47 9.82
C GLN A 129 -3.32 13.13 10.39
N ASP A 130 -3.43 13.10 11.73
CA ASP A 130 -4.69 12.85 12.44
C ASP A 130 -5.33 14.18 12.85
N GLY A 131 -6.41 14.55 12.16
CA GLY A 131 -7.25 15.73 12.47
C GLY A 131 -8.29 15.50 13.56
N GLY A 132 -8.34 14.27 14.12
CA GLY A 132 -9.31 13.89 15.15
C GLY A 132 -10.58 13.30 14.58
N ASP A 133 -11.30 14.00 13.74
CA ASP A 133 -12.51 13.57 13.04
C ASP A 133 -12.27 13.18 11.56
N HIS A 134 -11.07 13.41 11.06
CA HIS A 134 -10.63 13.06 9.72
C HIS A 134 -9.15 12.76 9.69
N TYR A 135 -8.69 12.12 8.61
CA TYR A 135 -7.28 11.90 8.31
C TYR A 135 -6.89 12.59 7.02
N LEU A 136 -5.66 13.11 6.98
CA LEU A 136 -5.00 13.49 5.74
C LEU A 136 -3.90 12.47 5.46
N ILE A 137 -4.00 11.75 4.35
CA ILE A 137 -3.00 10.79 3.88
C ILE A 137 -2.51 11.28 2.53
N THR A 138 -1.20 11.51 2.43
CA THR A 138 -0.57 12.00 1.20
C THR A 138 0.45 10.98 0.70
N LEU A 139 0.53 10.81 -0.61
CA LEU A 139 1.51 9.98 -1.28
C LEU A 139 2.31 10.81 -2.28
N ASP A 140 3.63 10.80 -2.12
CA ASP A 140 4.60 11.11 -3.19
C ASP A 140 5.11 9.78 -3.75
N TRP A 141 4.90 9.55 -5.04
CA TRP A 141 5.18 8.28 -5.68
C TRP A 141 6.21 8.46 -6.80
N THR A 142 7.31 7.72 -6.70
CA THR A 142 8.43 7.77 -7.65
C THR A 142 8.72 6.38 -8.20
N LEU A 143 8.96 6.29 -9.50
CA LEU A 143 9.46 5.10 -10.17
C LEU A 143 10.81 5.44 -10.81
N GLU A 144 11.84 4.66 -10.46
CA GLU A 144 13.16 4.74 -11.04
C GLU A 144 13.40 3.52 -11.94
N ALA A 145 13.60 3.75 -13.23
CA ALA A 145 13.78 2.70 -14.22
C ALA A 145 15.18 2.07 -14.12
N ALA A 146 15.26 0.74 -13.99
CA ALA A 146 16.51 0.00 -14.09
C ALA A 146 16.86 -0.36 -15.54
N VAL A 147 15.88 -0.35 -16.43
CA VAL A 147 15.99 -0.61 -17.87
C VAL A 147 15.06 0.33 -18.62
N ASP A 148 15.12 0.36 -19.94
CA ASP A 148 14.13 1.09 -20.74
C ASP A 148 12.73 0.52 -20.44
N LEU A 149 11.79 1.39 -20.02
CA LEU A 149 10.45 0.99 -19.64
C LEU A 149 9.41 1.43 -20.65
N THR A 150 8.47 0.53 -20.90
CA THR A 150 7.22 0.80 -21.59
C THR A 150 6.06 0.40 -20.69
N PHE A 151 5.18 1.35 -20.39
CA PHE A 151 3.92 1.06 -19.73
C PHE A 151 2.85 0.78 -20.78
N GLY A 152 2.35 -0.45 -20.82
CA GLY A 152 1.31 -0.85 -21.72
C GLY A 152 -0.06 -0.25 -21.33
N ARG A 153 -1.00 -0.28 -22.28
CA ARG A 153 -2.36 0.14 -22.00
C ARG A 153 -3.09 -0.91 -21.18
N TYR A 154 -3.63 -0.49 -20.04
CA TYR A 154 -4.46 -1.32 -19.20
C TYR A 154 -5.70 -0.54 -18.74
N ASP A 155 -6.81 -1.23 -18.43
CA ASP A 155 -8.09 -0.58 -18.13
C ASP A 155 -8.09 0.16 -16.80
N TYR A 156 -7.16 -0.18 -15.89
CA TYR A 156 -7.01 0.45 -14.58
C TYR A 156 -5.55 0.47 -14.14
N GLY A 157 -5.20 1.50 -13.36
CA GLY A 157 -3.87 1.70 -12.79
C GLY A 157 -3.82 2.98 -11.98
N GLY A 158 -2.91 3.06 -11.01
CA GLY A 158 -2.69 4.22 -10.15
C GLY A 158 -2.97 3.93 -8.68
N LEU A 159 -3.50 4.92 -7.97
CA LEU A 159 -3.85 4.82 -6.55
C LEU A 159 -5.24 4.25 -6.37
N PHE A 160 -5.37 3.23 -5.53
CA PHE A 160 -6.62 2.54 -5.23
C PHE A 160 -6.92 2.56 -3.74
N LEU A 161 -8.20 2.75 -3.42
CA LEU A 161 -8.75 2.55 -2.09
C LEU A 161 -9.81 1.46 -2.15
N ARG A 162 -9.50 0.28 -1.59
CA ARG A 162 -10.45 -0.82 -1.44
C ARG A 162 -11.22 -0.65 -0.14
N MET A 163 -12.53 -0.43 -0.25
CA MET A 163 -13.45 -0.30 0.88
C MET A 163 -14.36 -1.51 0.99
N PRO A 164 -14.78 -1.92 2.22
CA PRO A 164 -15.74 -3.00 2.38
C PRO A 164 -17.09 -2.63 1.76
N TYR A 165 -17.63 -3.52 0.94
CA TYR A 165 -18.95 -3.35 0.39
C TYR A 165 -20.01 -3.55 1.48
N ARG A 166 -20.83 -2.54 1.73
CA ARG A 166 -21.95 -2.60 2.69
C ARG A 166 -23.26 -2.45 1.94
N ARG A 167 -24.07 -3.53 1.91
CA ARG A 167 -25.38 -3.52 1.25
C ARG A 167 -26.32 -2.43 1.78
N ASP A 168 -26.21 -2.10 3.07
CA ASP A 168 -27.13 -1.20 3.77
C ASP A 168 -26.61 0.25 3.82
N GLY A 169 -25.43 0.52 3.28
CA GLY A 169 -24.74 1.81 3.37
C GLY A 169 -24.71 2.64 2.09
N GLY A 170 -25.19 2.09 0.98
CA GLY A 170 -25.29 2.82 -0.29
C GLY A 170 -24.03 3.58 -0.65
N GLY A 171 -22.94 2.90 -0.93
CA GLY A 171 -21.79 3.54 -1.56
C GLY A 171 -22.12 3.79 -3.03
N GLU A 172 -22.50 5.01 -3.38
CA GLU A 172 -22.45 5.48 -4.77
C GLU A 172 -20.98 5.82 -5.08
N VAL A 173 -20.47 5.26 -6.17
CA VAL A 173 -19.17 5.61 -6.76
C VAL A 173 -19.41 6.65 -7.84
#